data_3ae8d3cb8861e3b76381d70eb0d7145b
#
_entry.id   3ae8d3cb8861e3b76381d70eb0d7145b
#
_cell.length_a   1.000
_cell.length_b   1.000
_cell.length_c   1.000
_cell.angle_alpha   90.00
_cell.angle_beta   90.00
_cell.angle_gamma   90.00
#
_symmetry.space_group_name_H-M   'P 1'
#
loop_
_entity.id
_entity.type
_entity.pdbx_description
1 polymer ?
#
loop_
_entity_poly.entity_id
_entity_poly.type
_entity_poly.pdbx_seq_one_letter_code
_entity_poly.pdbx_strand_id
1 'polypeptide(L)'
;MCIRDRSNSPIAPDAATTAIVTAANWGHYVKLSNVTLSAVNGKNLTVTDAAGSAAAYNSFGVSLPTDLTAAYDLTAIVSSHNGKAQLLVTAITLAGGGTIALPEVENLADLYALNSGVNAKLTKPITTIYQNGRDLYVKDSAGTYGLVYGQVTNTFANGDQITGAVMNWSNYNGIKELIPVDSTMVKSGDGTPVAPEEMALEDVSQDLVHHYIIVKNTTLVADTDKANTYTINDGTVEMKLFNKYSKTLAMPAQPSGTYDVKCFVSLYTNNTVTTLELIPVEVKSTSALKGDIDGDGKVNVTDVTALINGILGQNPVDTATGDLNGDGKVNVTDVTALINIILSNN
;
A
#
# COMPACT_ATOMS: atom_id res chain seq x y z
N MET A 1 20.66 -17.53 1.62
CA MET A 1 21.51 -17.03 2.74
C MET A 1 22.63 -18.02 2.95
N CYS A 2 23.88 -17.57 3.00
CA CYS A 2 25.03 -18.45 3.29
C CYS A 2 25.47 -18.17 4.72
N ILE A 3 25.34 -19.15 5.60
CA ILE A 3 25.80 -19.07 6.98
C ILE A 3 27.30 -19.39 6.98
N ARG A 4 28.10 -18.53 7.61
CA ARG A 4 29.56 -18.63 7.60
C ARG A 4 30.11 -18.58 9.03
N ASP A 5 31.21 -19.25 9.26
CA ASP A 5 31.96 -19.17 10.52
C ASP A 5 32.80 -17.88 10.60
N ARG A 6 33.58 -17.73 11.66
CA ARG A 6 34.50 -16.57 11.87
C ARG A 6 35.62 -16.49 10.83
N SER A 7 35.94 -17.59 10.16
CA SER A 7 36.92 -17.64 9.06
C SER A 7 36.27 -17.34 7.69
N ASN A 8 34.97 -16.98 7.66
CA ASN A 8 34.18 -16.76 6.46
C ASN A 8 33.92 -18.05 5.65
N SER A 9 34.06 -19.22 6.23
CA SER A 9 33.78 -20.51 5.62
C SER A 9 32.27 -20.83 5.73
N PRO A 10 31.66 -21.48 4.71
CA PRO A 10 30.29 -21.97 4.79
C PRO A 10 30.14 -23.00 5.92
N ILE A 11 29.12 -22.84 6.76
CA ILE A 11 28.75 -23.81 7.78
C ILE A 11 27.73 -24.76 7.17
N ALA A 12 27.99 -26.06 7.28
CA ALA A 12 27.00 -27.09 6.90
C ALA A 12 25.96 -27.23 8.03
N PRO A 13 24.68 -27.46 7.68
CA PRO A 13 23.66 -27.75 8.66
C PRO A 13 23.83 -29.17 9.22
N ASP A 14 23.56 -29.35 10.53
CA ASP A 14 23.49 -30.66 11.16
C ASP A 14 22.20 -31.39 10.72
N ALA A 15 22.29 -32.69 10.44
CA ALA A 15 21.11 -33.50 10.18
C ALA A 15 20.26 -33.63 11.45
N ALA A 16 18.96 -33.38 11.35
CA ALA A 16 18.05 -33.35 12.48
C ALA A 16 16.62 -33.76 12.08
N THR A 17 15.79 -33.97 13.11
CA THR A 17 14.33 -34.11 12.99
C THR A 17 13.63 -32.95 13.70
N THR A 18 12.29 -32.87 13.58
CA THR A 18 11.50 -31.86 14.29
C THR A 18 11.66 -31.89 15.80
N ALA A 19 12.10 -33.00 16.38
CA ALA A 19 12.41 -33.14 17.81
C ALA A 19 13.53 -32.19 18.29
N ILE A 20 14.39 -31.68 17.39
CA ILE A 20 15.45 -30.71 17.72
C ILE A 20 14.88 -29.34 18.17
N VAL A 21 13.61 -29.03 17.84
CA VAL A 21 13.02 -27.71 18.02
C VAL A 21 12.64 -27.50 19.48
N THR A 22 13.65 -27.25 20.32
CA THR A 22 13.52 -27.00 21.74
C THR A 22 14.35 -25.78 22.14
N ALA A 23 14.08 -25.23 23.32
CA ALA A 23 14.83 -24.09 23.86
C ALA A 23 16.34 -24.39 24.07
N ALA A 24 16.67 -25.64 24.36
CA ALA A 24 18.06 -26.05 24.58
C ALA A 24 18.92 -25.98 23.30
N ASN A 25 18.29 -26.01 22.15
CA ASN A 25 18.96 -26.06 20.83
C ASN A 25 18.90 -24.73 20.07
N TRP A 26 18.60 -23.60 20.74
CA TRP A 26 18.59 -22.30 20.07
C TRP A 26 19.93 -21.96 19.43
N GLY A 27 19.88 -21.47 18.19
CA GLY A 27 21.07 -21.13 17.41
C GLY A 27 21.61 -22.28 16.56
N HIS A 28 21.15 -23.54 16.74
CA HIS A 28 21.57 -24.64 15.90
C HIS A 28 21.10 -24.44 14.47
N TYR A 29 22.01 -24.61 13.50
CA TYR A 29 21.71 -24.64 12.07
C TYR A 29 21.53 -26.09 11.64
N VAL A 30 20.31 -26.43 11.22
CA VAL A 30 19.88 -27.81 11.03
C VAL A 30 19.31 -28.04 9.65
N LYS A 31 19.41 -29.29 9.17
CA LYS A 31 18.73 -29.80 7.99
C LYS A 31 17.75 -30.89 8.43
N LEU A 32 16.47 -30.69 8.15
CA LEU A 32 15.42 -31.69 8.26
C LEU A 32 15.14 -32.23 6.87
N SER A 33 15.22 -33.57 6.71
CA SER A 33 15.01 -34.21 5.44
C SER A 33 13.66 -34.93 5.40
N ASN A 34 13.07 -34.96 4.21
CA ASN A 34 11.83 -35.67 3.94
C ASN A 34 10.66 -35.22 4.83
N VAL A 35 10.52 -33.90 4.99
CA VAL A 35 9.42 -33.28 5.75
C VAL A 35 8.26 -32.91 4.84
N THR A 36 7.05 -32.87 5.39
CA THR A 36 5.89 -32.20 4.77
C THR A 36 5.69 -30.83 5.36
N LEU A 37 5.11 -29.93 4.58
CA LEU A 37 4.89 -28.54 4.97
C LEU A 37 3.39 -28.23 4.97
N SER A 38 2.97 -27.36 5.91
CA SER A 38 1.65 -26.74 5.83
C SER A 38 1.78 -25.25 6.14
N ALA A 39 1.15 -24.40 5.34
CA ALA A 39 1.10 -22.97 5.57
C ALA A 39 -0.07 -22.63 6.48
N VAL A 40 0.22 -21.95 7.59
CA VAL A 40 -0.81 -21.55 8.55
C VAL A 40 -1.23 -20.10 8.29
N ASN A 41 -0.27 -19.20 8.02
CA ASN A 41 -0.54 -17.79 7.69
C ASN A 41 0.75 -17.14 7.15
N GLY A 42 0.78 -16.85 5.87
CA GLY A 42 1.87 -16.13 5.19
C GLY A 42 3.26 -16.72 5.48
N LYS A 43 3.96 -16.14 6.43
CA LYS A 43 5.32 -16.55 6.83
C LYS A 43 5.36 -17.70 7.84
N ASN A 44 4.23 -18.06 8.43
CA ASN A 44 4.16 -19.15 9.42
C ASN A 44 3.89 -20.48 8.71
N LEU A 45 4.69 -21.48 9.05
CA LEU A 45 4.63 -22.85 8.53
C LEU A 45 4.57 -23.83 9.69
N THR A 46 3.99 -24.99 9.41
CA THR A 46 4.19 -26.20 10.21
C THR A 46 5.04 -27.17 9.41
N VAL A 47 6.12 -27.66 9.98
CA VAL A 47 7.01 -28.66 9.42
C VAL A 47 6.75 -29.96 10.15
N THR A 48 6.48 -31.03 9.42
CA THR A 48 6.14 -32.35 10.00
C THR A 48 7.04 -33.42 9.42
N ASP A 49 7.58 -34.27 10.31
CA ASP A 49 8.30 -35.51 9.99
C ASP A 49 7.83 -36.69 10.88
N ALA A 50 8.53 -37.81 10.84
CA ALA A 50 8.19 -38.98 11.66
C ALA A 50 8.33 -38.71 13.18
N ALA A 51 9.10 -37.71 13.60
CA ALA A 51 9.29 -37.35 15.01
C ALA A 51 8.20 -36.44 15.54
N GLY A 52 7.39 -35.82 14.66
CA GLY A 52 6.30 -34.94 15.04
C GLY A 52 6.21 -33.70 14.17
N SER A 53 5.68 -32.61 14.76
CA SER A 53 5.51 -31.32 14.07
C SER A 53 6.17 -30.20 14.84
N ALA A 54 6.73 -29.24 14.12
CA ALA A 54 7.36 -28.03 14.67
C ALA A 54 6.86 -26.78 13.94
N ALA A 55 6.74 -25.68 14.70
CA ALA A 55 6.45 -24.38 14.10
C ALA A 55 7.70 -23.87 13.34
N ALA A 56 7.47 -23.27 12.19
CA ALA A 56 8.51 -22.63 11.40
C ALA A 56 8.07 -21.25 10.94
N TYR A 57 9.04 -20.36 10.78
CA TYR A 57 8.82 -18.98 10.34
C TYR A 57 9.75 -18.64 9.18
N ASN A 58 9.17 -18.23 8.06
CA ASN A 58 9.89 -17.84 6.84
C ASN A 58 10.31 -16.36 6.91
N SER A 59 11.27 -16.04 7.81
CA SER A 59 11.75 -14.66 7.96
C SER A 59 12.62 -14.17 6.81
N PHE A 60 13.23 -15.10 6.07
CA PHE A 60 14.19 -14.79 5.01
C PHE A 60 13.56 -14.76 3.60
N GLY A 61 12.23 -14.89 3.50
CA GLY A 61 11.52 -14.84 2.23
C GLY A 61 11.88 -15.99 1.28
N VAL A 62 12.16 -17.17 1.84
CA VAL A 62 12.38 -18.37 1.04
C VAL A 62 11.12 -18.68 0.23
N SER A 63 11.26 -18.97 -1.05
CA SER A 63 10.12 -19.37 -1.89
C SER A 63 9.49 -20.64 -1.35
N LEU A 64 8.19 -20.60 -1.08
CA LEU A 64 7.44 -21.76 -0.65
C LEU A 64 6.99 -22.57 -1.88
N PRO A 65 6.92 -23.90 -1.78
CA PRO A 65 6.38 -24.71 -2.86
C PRO A 65 4.86 -24.56 -2.97
N THR A 66 4.32 -24.79 -4.17
CA THR A 66 2.86 -24.81 -4.40
C THR A 66 2.21 -26.07 -3.82
N ASP A 67 2.88 -27.20 -3.94
CA ASP A 67 2.45 -28.46 -3.33
C ASP A 67 3.06 -28.61 -1.94
N LEU A 68 2.30 -28.32 -0.91
CA LEU A 68 2.74 -28.40 0.48
C LEU A 68 2.71 -29.83 1.03
N THR A 69 2.12 -30.79 0.29
CA THR A 69 2.00 -32.19 0.71
C THR A 69 3.15 -33.08 0.22
N ALA A 70 3.92 -32.61 -0.74
CA ALA A 70 5.13 -33.29 -1.20
C ALA A 70 6.21 -33.31 -0.11
N ALA A 71 7.20 -34.18 -0.28
CA ALA A 71 8.34 -34.26 0.64
C ALA A 71 9.42 -33.26 0.28
N TYR A 72 9.95 -32.58 1.30
CA TYR A 72 10.96 -31.53 1.17
C TYR A 72 12.16 -31.77 2.10
N ASP A 73 13.30 -31.24 1.71
CA ASP A 73 14.44 -31.01 2.58
C ASP A 73 14.42 -29.54 3.00
N LEU A 74 14.43 -29.28 4.29
CA LEU A 74 14.37 -27.94 4.87
C LEU A 74 15.63 -27.66 5.68
N THR A 75 16.30 -26.53 5.41
CA THR A 75 17.34 -26.02 6.31
C THR A 75 16.82 -24.85 7.10
N ALA A 76 17.18 -24.77 8.37
CA ALA A 76 16.68 -23.76 9.28
C ALA A 76 17.63 -23.50 10.46
N ILE A 77 17.40 -22.41 11.16
CA ILE A 77 18.00 -22.12 12.46
C ILE A 77 16.94 -22.35 13.52
N VAL A 78 17.26 -23.11 14.56
CA VAL A 78 16.40 -23.23 15.75
C VAL A 78 16.40 -21.91 16.48
N SER A 79 15.25 -21.33 16.74
CA SER A 79 15.06 -20.02 17.34
C SER A 79 13.87 -20.00 18.28
N SER A 80 13.52 -18.84 18.80
CA SER A 80 12.32 -18.68 19.64
C SER A 80 11.51 -17.46 19.23
N HIS A 81 10.20 -17.56 19.46
CA HIS A 81 9.29 -16.44 19.41
C HIS A 81 8.34 -16.51 20.59
N ASN A 82 8.25 -15.44 21.39
CA ASN A 82 7.43 -15.38 22.61
C ASN A 82 7.68 -16.59 23.56
N GLY A 83 8.96 -16.98 23.72
CA GLY A 83 9.34 -18.10 24.57
C GLY A 83 9.09 -19.50 24.02
N LYS A 84 8.51 -19.62 22.82
CA LYS A 84 8.28 -20.90 22.13
C LYS A 84 9.37 -21.15 21.08
N ALA A 85 9.88 -22.38 21.05
CA ALA A 85 10.84 -22.77 20.03
C ALA A 85 10.19 -22.87 18.65
N GLN A 86 10.93 -22.42 17.63
CA GLN A 86 10.51 -22.47 16.22
C GLN A 86 11.73 -22.62 15.31
N LEU A 87 11.50 -22.92 14.06
CA LEU A 87 12.51 -22.92 13.00
C LEU A 87 12.45 -21.61 12.22
N LEU A 88 13.58 -20.94 12.01
CA LEU A 88 13.72 -19.87 11.03
C LEU A 88 14.21 -20.51 9.72
N VAL A 89 13.34 -20.57 8.72
CA VAL A 89 13.61 -21.27 7.45
C VAL A 89 14.65 -20.51 6.64
N THR A 90 15.71 -21.18 6.22
CA THR A 90 16.80 -20.62 5.39
C THR A 90 16.82 -21.16 3.96
N ALA A 91 16.33 -22.38 3.74
CA ALA A 91 16.14 -22.96 2.41
C ALA A 91 15.12 -24.11 2.45
N ILE A 92 14.46 -24.34 1.32
CA ILE A 92 13.58 -25.48 1.05
C ILE A 92 13.95 -26.02 -0.33
N THR A 93 14.10 -27.33 -0.44
CA THR A 93 14.33 -28.03 -1.70
C THR A 93 13.44 -29.29 -1.76
N LEU A 94 13.18 -29.84 -2.93
CA LEU A 94 12.53 -31.15 -3.02
C LEU A 94 13.39 -32.20 -2.30
N ALA A 95 12.76 -33.16 -1.66
CA ALA A 95 13.48 -34.29 -1.05
C ALA A 95 14.35 -34.98 -2.10
N GLY A 96 15.62 -35.25 -1.74
CA GLY A 96 16.61 -35.76 -2.67
C GLY A 96 17.33 -34.71 -3.53
N GLY A 97 17.13 -33.39 -3.26
CA GLY A 97 17.96 -32.32 -3.81
C GLY A 97 17.46 -31.68 -5.11
N GLY A 98 16.21 -31.92 -5.50
CA GLY A 98 15.60 -31.22 -6.64
C GLY A 98 15.32 -29.74 -6.34
N THR A 99 15.31 -28.89 -7.37
CA THR A 99 14.89 -27.49 -7.26
C THR A 99 13.36 -27.38 -7.33
N ILE A 100 12.81 -26.48 -6.52
CA ILE A 100 11.39 -26.13 -6.61
C ILE A 100 11.25 -25.13 -7.77
N ALA A 101 10.41 -25.49 -8.76
CA ALA A 101 10.11 -24.57 -9.85
C ALA A 101 9.35 -23.37 -9.33
N LEU A 102 9.73 -22.18 -9.78
CA LEU A 102 8.97 -20.95 -9.53
C LEU A 102 7.71 -20.99 -10.41
N PRO A 103 6.50 -20.99 -9.83
CA PRO A 103 5.28 -20.97 -10.61
C PRO A 103 5.18 -19.68 -11.42
N GLU A 104 4.64 -19.76 -12.61
CA GLU A 104 4.28 -18.63 -13.44
C GLU A 104 2.77 -18.44 -13.43
N VAL A 105 2.33 -17.19 -13.28
CA VAL A 105 0.92 -16.77 -13.26
C VAL A 105 0.73 -15.60 -14.20
N GLU A 106 -0.46 -15.44 -14.76
CA GLU A 106 -0.70 -14.37 -15.73
C GLU A 106 -1.04 -13.04 -15.06
N ASN A 107 -1.79 -13.07 -13.97
CA ASN A 107 -2.39 -11.89 -13.34
C ASN A 107 -2.39 -11.99 -11.80
N LEU A 108 -2.82 -10.93 -11.14
CA LEU A 108 -2.87 -10.87 -9.67
C LEU A 108 -3.92 -11.80 -9.08
N ALA A 109 -5.03 -12.07 -9.77
CA ALA A 109 -6.05 -12.99 -9.29
C ALA A 109 -5.51 -14.43 -9.22
N ASP A 110 -4.73 -14.85 -10.23
CA ASP A 110 -4.05 -16.15 -10.24
C ASP A 110 -3.01 -16.24 -9.10
N LEU A 111 -2.28 -15.14 -8.85
CA LEU A 111 -1.34 -15.07 -7.73
C LEU A 111 -2.06 -15.21 -6.38
N TYR A 112 -3.20 -14.54 -6.20
CA TYR A 112 -4.01 -14.64 -4.99
C TYR A 112 -4.69 -15.99 -4.80
N ALA A 113 -4.79 -16.81 -5.83
CA ALA A 113 -5.28 -18.19 -5.77
C ALA A 113 -4.22 -19.19 -5.26
N LEU A 114 -2.93 -18.82 -5.30
CA LEU A 114 -1.87 -19.62 -4.70
C LEU A 114 -1.94 -19.55 -3.17
N ASN A 115 -1.30 -20.51 -2.50
CA ASN A 115 -1.11 -20.44 -1.07
C ASN A 115 -0.30 -19.18 -0.69
N SER A 116 -0.70 -18.53 0.38
CA SER A 116 0.02 -17.37 0.93
C SER A 116 1.50 -17.68 1.18
N GLY A 117 2.39 -16.78 0.77
CA GLY A 117 3.85 -16.96 0.89
C GLY A 117 4.52 -17.73 -0.25
N VAL A 118 3.76 -18.27 -1.21
CA VAL A 118 4.32 -18.88 -2.42
C VAL A 118 4.73 -17.79 -3.40
N ASN A 119 6.02 -17.68 -3.68
CA ASN A 119 6.51 -16.77 -4.73
C ASN A 119 6.08 -17.31 -6.10
N ALA A 120 5.57 -16.41 -6.94
CA ALA A 120 5.29 -16.68 -8.35
C ALA A 120 5.77 -15.53 -9.22
N LYS A 121 6.04 -15.83 -10.48
CA LYS A 121 6.42 -14.84 -11.49
C LYS A 121 5.20 -14.44 -12.30
N LEU A 122 4.92 -13.15 -12.33
CA LEU A 122 3.91 -12.55 -13.20
C LEU A 122 4.42 -12.51 -14.64
N THR A 123 3.72 -13.18 -15.56
CA THR A 123 4.09 -13.21 -16.98
C THR A 123 3.53 -12.04 -17.78
N LYS A 124 2.36 -11.50 -17.34
CA LYS A 124 1.79 -10.28 -17.89
C LYS A 124 2.18 -9.06 -17.07
N PRO A 125 2.26 -7.87 -17.68
CA PRO A 125 2.62 -6.66 -16.96
C PRO A 125 1.57 -6.26 -15.93
N ILE A 126 2.07 -5.72 -14.80
CA ILE A 126 1.28 -4.90 -13.88
C ILE A 126 1.62 -3.43 -14.14
N THR A 127 0.63 -2.56 -14.04
CA THR A 127 0.76 -1.10 -14.20
C THR A 127 0.77 -0.45 -12.82
N THR A 128 1.76 0.40 -12.58
CA THR A 128 1.89 1.14 -11.32
C THR A 128 0.93 2.32 -11.29
N ILE A 129 0.40 2.65 -10.11
CA ILE A 129 -0.55 3.74 -9.90
C ILE A 129 0.05 4.81 -9.00
N TYR A 130 0.54 4.40 -7.84
CA TYR A 130 1.05 5.33 -6.83
C TYR A 130 2.08 4.65 -5.96
N GLN A 131 3.18 5.34 -5.69
CA GLN A 131 4.24 4.87 -4.80
C GLN A 131 4.51 5.88 -3.69
N ASN A 132 4.55 5.40 -2.44
CA ASN A 132 4.97 6.21 -1.31
C ASN A 132 5.66 5.33 -0.25
N GLY A 133 6.95 5.54 -0.07
CA GLY A 133 7.75 4.73 0.84
C GLY A 133 7.76 3.25 0.46
N ARG A 134 7.13 2.41 1.28
CA ARG A 134 7.04 0.96 1.10
C ARG A 134 5.79 0.50 0.36
N ASP A 135 4.88 1.42 0.09
CA ASP A 135 3.63 1.14 -0.58
C ASP A 135 3.76 1.43 -2.07
N LEU A 136 3.41 0.46 -2.91
CA LEU A 136 3.26 0.63 -4.35
C LEU A 136 1.92 0.01 -4.77
N TYR A 137 0.97 0.85 -5.16
CA TYR A 137 -0.30 0.40 -5.70
C TYR A 137 -0.17 0.08 -7.18
N VAL A 138 -0.74 -1.04 -7.58
CA VAL A 138 -0.67 -1.55 -8.94
C VAL A 138 -2.03 -2.05 -9.42
N LYS A 139 -2.19 -2.16 -10.74
CA LYS A 139 -3.33 -2.79 -11.41
C LYS A 139 -2.82 -3.68 -12.52
N ASP A 140 -3.39 -4.88 -12.68
CA ASP A 140 -3.11 -5.73 -13.82
C ASP A 140 -4.07 -5.47 -15.01
N SER A 141 -3.80 -6.11 -16.14
CA SER A 141 -4.62 -5.98 -17.35
C SER A 141 -6.00 -6.66 -17.23
N ALA A 142 -6.20 -7.53 -16.23
CA ALA A 142 -7.49 -8.15 -15.93
C ALA A 142 -8.38 -7.25 -15.06
N GLY A 143 -7.83 -6.14 -14.56
CA GLY A 143 -8.56 -5.18 -13.72
C GLY A 143 -8.37 -5.38 -12.22
N THR A 144 -7.56 -6.34 -11.80
CA THR A 144 -7.29 -6.61 -10.38
C THR A 144 -6.30 -5.58 -9.83
N TYR A 145 -6.67 -4.97 -8.71
CA TYR A 145 -5.80 -4.06 -7.97
C TYR A 145 -4.99 -4.80 -6.90
N GLY A 146 -3.84 -4.23 -6.54
CA GLY A 146 -3.01 -4.78 -5.48
C GLY A 146 -2.15 -3.72 -4.80
N LEU A 147 -1.80 -3.98 -3.54
CA LEU A 147 -0.83 -3.22 -2.79
C LEU A 147 0.45 -4.04 -2.63
N VAL A 148 1.50 -3.65 -3.31
CA VAL A 148 2.85 -4.16 -3.07
C VAL A 148 3.38 -3.45 -1.84
N TYR A 149 3.65 -4.22 -0.79
CA TYR A 149 4.16 -3.74 0.49
C TYR A 149 5.50 -4.38 0.80
N GLY A 150 6.58 -3.61 0.72
CA GLY A 150 7.92 -4.13 0.96
C GLY A 150 9.01 -3.16 0.58
N GLN A 151 10.23 -3.68 0.51
CA GLN A 151 11.34 -2.91 -0.01
C GLN A 151 11.30 -3.00 -1.54
N VAL A 152 11.05 -1.84 -2.18
CA VAL A 152 11.16 -1.64 -3.63
C VAL A 152 12.12 -0.48 -3.82
N THR A 153 13.32 -0.76 -4.35
CA THR A 153 14.39 0.24 -4.48
C THR A 153 14.17 1.17 -5.67
N ASN A 154 13.48 0.68 -6.71
CA ASN A 154 13.13 1.49 -7.87
C ASN A 154 11.95 2.41 -7.58
N THR A 155 11.94 3.56 -8.24
CA THR A 155 10.82 4.52 -8.19
C THR A 155 10.00 4.40 -9.47
N PHE A 156 8.68 4.37 -9.31
CA PHE A 156 7.72 4.23 -10.39
C PHE A 156 6.78 5.42 -10.44
N ALA A 157 6.44 5.83 -11.67
CA ALA A 157 5.37 6.78 -11.95
C ALA A 157 4.06 6.05 -12.27
N ASN A 158 2.93 6.77 -12.19
CA ASN A 158 1.66 6.23 -12.67
C ASN A 158 1.75 5.91 -14.17
N GLY A 159 1.44 4.67 -14.53
CA GLY A 159 1.52 4.17 -15.90
C GLY A 159 2.76 3.36 -16.21
N ASP A 160 3.77 3.34 -15.35
CA ASP A 160 4.92 2.46 -15.56
C ASP A 160 4.49 0.99 -15.49
N GLN A 161 5.05 0.17 -16.37
CA GLN A 161 4.77 -1.26 -16.42
C GLN A 161 5.93 -2.08 -15.86
N ILE A 162 5.60 -3.15 -15.14
CA ILE A 162 6.55 -4.13 -14.61
C ILE A 162 6.12 -5.50 -15.12
N THR A 163 7.00 -6.17 -15.88
CA THR A 163 6.80 -7.52 -16.38
C THR A 163 7.81 -8.46 -15.75
N GLY A 164 7.40 -9.68 -15.43
CA GLY A 164 8.29 -10.67 -14.83
C GLY A 164 8.56 -10.43 -13.34
N ALA A 165 7.78 -9.56 -12.69
CA ALA A 165 7.84 -9.38 -11.24
C ALA A 165 7.63 -10.71 -10.52
N VAL A 166 8.48 -11.01 -9.55
CA VAL A 166 8.33 -12.16 -8.65
C VAL A 166 7.84 -11.66 -7.31
N MET A 167 6.73 -12.19 -6.86
CA MET A 167 6.14 -11.82 -5.58
C MET A 167 5.28 -12.95 -5.00
N ASN A 168 4.99 -12.87 -3.74
CA ASN A 168 3.95 -13.65 -3.07
C ASN A 168 2.94 -12.70 -2.45
N TRP A 169 1.91 -13.24 -1.84
CA TRP A 169 0.98 -12.46 -1.04
C TRP A 169 0.92 -12.95 0.40
N SER A 170 0.59 -12.04 1.30
CA SER A 170 0.28 -12.35 2.70
C SER A 170 -0.97 -11.59 3.13
N ASN A 171 -1.68 -12.12 4.12
CA ASN A 171 -2.83 -11.44 4.71
C ASN A 171 -2.37 -10.66 5.94
N TYR A 172 -2.57 -9.35 5.92
CA TYR A 172 -2.37 -8.50 7.08
C TYR A 172 -3.71 -7.86 7.48
N ASN A 173 -4.29 -8.32 8.56
CA ASN A 173 -5.57 -7.79 9.08
C ASN A 173 -6.71 -7.71 8.04
N GLY A 174 -6.83 -8.73 7.19
CA GLY A 174 -7.84 -8.78 6.12
C GLY A 174 -7.36 -8.20 4.78
N ILE A 175 -6.25 -7.48 4.75
CA ILE A 175 -5.67 -6.91 3.53
C ILE A 175 -4.69 -7.92 2.92
N LYS A 176 -4.88 -8.26 1.64
CA LYS A 176 -3.91 -9.05 0.88
C LYS A 176 -2.79 -8.14 0.36
N GLU A 177 -1.65 -8.17 1.03
CA GLU A 177 -0.46 -7.43 0.61
C GLU A 177 0.42 -8.31 -0.29
N LEU A 178 0.92 -7.74 -1.38
CA LEU A 178 1.90 -8.35 -2.28
C LEU A 178 3.30 -8.10 -1.75
N ILE A 179 4.07 -9.16 -1.54
CA ILE A 179 5.43 -9.09 -1.01
C ILE A 179 6.41 -9.33 -2.17
N PRO A 180 7.14 -8.30 -2.62
CA PRO A 180 7.99 -8.40 -3.80
C PRO A 180 9.35 -9.04 -3.51
N VAL A 181 9.94 -9.65 -4.52
CA VAL A 181 11.37 -9.86 -4.64
C VAL A 181 11.96 -8.63 -5.33
N ASP A 182 12.59 -7.73 -4.57
CA ASP A 182 12.97 -6.36 -5.01
C ASP A 182 13.73 -6.34 -6.34
N SER A 183 14.69 -7.24 -6.55
CA SER A 183 15.49 -7.29 -7.79
C SER A 183 14.67 -7.56 -9.06
N THR A 184 13.41 -8.00 -8.93
CA THR A 184 12.49 -8.25 -10.06
C THR A 184 11.54 -7.09 -10.31
N MET A 185 11.50 -6.11 -9.41
CA MET A 185 10.66 -4.92 -9.54
C MET A 185 11.36 -3.88 -10.41
N VAL A 186 11.35 -4.12 -11.72
CA VAL A 186 12.05 -3.30 -12.71
C VAL A 186 11.05 -2.82 -13.76
N LYS A 187 11.09 -1.52 -14.08
CA LYS A 187 10.28 -0.97 -15.17
C LYS A 187 10.61 -1.67 -16.48
N SER A 188 9.60 -2.23 -17.12
CA SER A 188 9.70 -2.95 -18.39
C SER A 188 9.15 -2.15 -19.58
N GLY A 189 8.39 -1.09 -19.33
CA GLY A 189 7.80 -0.25 -20.36
C GLY A 189 6.92 0.85 -19.79
N ASP A 190 6.34 1.63 -20.69
CA ASP A 190 5.36 2.66 -20.41
C ASP A 190 3.98 2.16 -20.82
N GLY A 191 3.01 2.29 -19.94
CA GLY A 191 1.60 2.05 -20.20
C GLY A 191 0.80 3.33 -20.07
N THR A 192 -0.51 3.20 -20.17
CA THR A 192 -1.43 4.32 -19.91
C THR A 192 -1.55 4.56 -18.42
N PRO A 193 -1.42 5.80 -17.94
CA PRO A 193 -1.69 6.13 -16.55
C PRO A 193 -3.09 5.68 -16.13
N VAL A 194 -3.19 5.05 -14.95
CA VAL A 194 -4.46 4.59 -14.40
C VAL A 194 -5.17 5.79 -13.78
N ALA A 195 -6.35 6.12 -14.32
CA ALA A 195 -7.22 7.12 -13.72
C ALA A 195 -8.03 6.51 -12.55
N PRO A 196 -8.38 7.30 -11.52
CA PRO A 196 -9.28 6.83 -10.47
C PRO A 196 -10.70 6.65 -11.02
N GLU A 197 -11.41 5.65 -10.50
CA GLU A 197 -12.84 5.44 -10.78
C GLU A 197 -13.67 6.42 -9.95
N GLU A 198 -14.58 7.17 -10.59
CA GLU A 198 -15.51 8.04 -9.85
C GLU A 198 -16.54 7.18 -9.13
N MET A 199 -16.72 7.38 -7.82
CA MET A 199 -17.55 6.52 -6.98
C MET A 199 -18.17 7.31 -5.85
N ALA A 200 -19.44 7.01 -5.52
CA ALA A 200 -20.07 7.48 -4.29
C ALA A 200 -19.62 6.62 -3.10
N LEU A 201 -19.61 7.20 -1.91
CA LEU A 201 -19.16 6.47 -0.69
C LEU A 201 -20.08 5.29 -0.36
N GLU A 202 -21.37 5.37 -0.69
CA GLU A 202 -22.33 4.27 -0.46
C GLU A 202 -22.02 3.01 -1.29
N ASP A 203 -21.32 3.17 -2.42
CA ASP A 203 -20.92 2.07 -3.31
C ASP A 203 -19.59 1.41 -2.89
N VAL A 204 -18.86 2.02 -1.95
CA VAL A 204 -17.57 1.49 -1.49
C VAL A 204 -17.79 0.26 -0.60
N SER A 205 -17.20 -0.87 -1.01
CA SER A 205 -17.32 -2.14 -0.31
C SER A 205 -15.96 -2.80 -0.04
N GLN A 206 -15.95 -3.88 0.74
CA GLN A 206 -14.72 -4.64 1.03
C GLN A 206 -14.13 -5.32 -0.21
N ASP A 207 -14.94 -5.62 -1.21
CA ASP A 207 -14.47 -6.21 -2.47
C ASP A 207 -13.63 -5.24 -3.31
N LEU A 208 -13.73 -3.94 -2.99
CA LEU A 208 -12.97 -2.87 -3.66
C LEU A 208 -11.65 -2.51 -2.94
N VAL A 209 -11.21 -3.32 -1.98
CA VAL A 209 -9.90 -3.07 -1.33
C VAL A 209 -8.78 -2.98 -2.37
N HIS A 210 -7.95 -1.94 -2.24
CA HIS A 210 -6.90 -1.49 -3.18
C HIS A 210 -7.38 -0.73 -4.41
N HIS A 211 -8.69 -0.63 -4.69
CA HIS A 211 -9.18 0.16 -5.81
C HIS A 211 -8.80 1.64 -5.65
N TYR A 212 -8.41 2.23 -6.78
CA TYR A 212 -8.10 3.65 -6.89
C TYR A 212 -9.36 4.40 -7.33
N ILE A 213 -9.91 5.19 -6.42
CA ILE A 213 -11.18 5.89 -6.63
C ILE A 213 -11.02 7.41 -6.45
N ILE A 214 -11.95 8.15 -7.00
CA ILE A 214 -12.17 9.57 -6.69
C ILE A 214 -13.58 9.75 -6.16
N VAL A 215 -13.69 10.34 -4.98
CA VAL A 215 -14.96 10.77 -4.40
C VAL A 215 -15.03 12.28 -4.55
N LYS A 216 -16.09 12.77 -5.20
CA LYS A 216 -16.22 14.17 -5.56
C LYS A 216 -17.14 14.94 -4.62
N ASN A 217 -16.90 16.25 -4.52
CA ASN A 217 -17.72 17.21 -3.76
C ASN A 217 -17.93 16.81 -2.29
N THR A 218 -16.93 16.20 -1.67
CA THR A 218 -17.00 15.72 -0.30
C THR A 218 -16.72 16.83 0.71
N THR A 219 -17.33 16.72 1.88
CA THR A 219 -16.90 17.46 3.06
C THR A 219 -15.94 16.63 3.89
N LEU A 220 -15.01 17.31 4.56
CA LEU A 220 -14.04 16.68 5.45
C LEU A 220 -14.18 17.27 6.86
N VAL A 221 -14.09 16.41 7.86
CA VAL A 221 -14.03 16.82 9.28
C VAL A 221 -12.83 16.14 9.92
N ALA A 222 -11.90 16.94 10.45
CA ALA A 222 -10.73 16.39 11.14
C ALA A 222 -11.14 15.77 12.49
N ASP A 223 -10.60 14.58 12.79
CA ASP A 223 -10.75 13.94 14.09
C ASP A 223 -9.83 14.68 15.10
N THR A 224 -10.39 15.22 16.16
CA THR A 224 -9.64 15.97 17.19
C THR A 224 -8.79 15.06 18.08
N ASP A 225 -9.15 13.80 18.20
CA ASP A 225 -8.52 12.85 19.11
C ASP A 225 -7.50 11.95 18.40
N LYS A 226 -7.59 11.85 17.06
CA LYS A 226 -6.75 10.96 16.25
C LYS A 226 -6.05 11.74 15.13
N ALA A 227 -4.75 11.89 15.28
CA ALA A 227 -3.95 12.54 14.26
C ALA A 227 -4.10 11.88 12.88
N ASN A 228 -4.07 12.68 11.82
CA ASN A 228 -4.17 12.26 10.43
C ASN A 228 -5.48 11.52 10.07
N THR A 229 -6.49 11.58 10.93
CA THR A 229 -7.78 10.94 10.72
C THR A 229 -8.84 12.00 10.42
N TYR A 230 -9.71 11.70 9.47
CA TYR A 230 -10.81 12.56 9.04
C TYR A 230 -12.06 11.72 8.84
N THR A 231 -13.22 12.34 8.97
CA THR A 231 -14.47 11.84 8.41
C THR A 231 -14.68 12.49 7.05
N ILE A 232 -14.93 11.69 6.01
CA ILE A 232 -15.31 12.13 4.67
C ILE A 232 -16.79 11.83 4.45
N ASN A 233 -17.52 12.77 3.84
CA ASN A 233 -18.95 12.65 3.56
C ASN A 233 -19.24 13.28 2.18
N ASP A 234 -19.89 12.53 1.28
CA ASP A 234 -20.31 12.97 -0.08
C ASP A 234 -21.80 13.30 -0.16
N GLY A 235 -22.49 13.34 1.00
CA GLY A 235 -23.93 13.55 1.09
C GLY A 235 -24.74 12.25 1.13
N THR A 236 -24.13 11.08 0.93
CA THR A 236 -24.78 9.76 1.03
C THR A 236 -24.48 9.11 2.39
N VAL A 237 -23.21 8.85 2.67
CA VAL A 237 -22.74 8.23 3.91
C VAL A 237 -21.47 8.90 4.42
N GLU A 238 -21.10 8.58 5.64
CA GLU A 238 -19.82 8.96 6.23
C GLU A 238 -18.87 7.79 6.25
N MET A 239 -17.59 8.07 5.95
CA MET A 239 -16.54 7.07 5.99
C MET A 239 -15.28 7.62 6.63
N LYS A 240 -14.45 6.74 7.18
CA LYS A 240 -13.14 7.11 7.72
C LYS A 240 -12.16 7.36 6.60
N LEU A 241 -11.44 8.48 6.67
CA LEU A 241 -10.32 8.85 5.80
C LEU A 241 -9.06 8.94 6.68
N PHE A 242 -8.07 8.11 6.40
CA PHE A 242 -6.81 8.10 7.14
C PHE A 242 -5.64 8.52 6.26
N ASN A 243 -5.05 9.68 6.56
CA ASN A 243 -3.87 10.17 5.85
C ASN A 243 -2.61 9.41 6.28
N LYS A 244 -2.43 8.21 5.72
CA LYS A 244 -1.24 7.37 5.88
C LYS A 244 0.04 8.09 5.43
N TYR A 245 -0.09 9.03 4.49
CA TYR A 245 1.02 9.73 3.83
C TYR A 245 1.21 11.17 4.33
N SER A 246 0.93 11.43 5.59
CA SER A 246 0.96 12.76 6.20
C SER A 246 2.30 13.52 6.06
N LYS A 247 3.38 12.83 5.75
CA LYS A 247 4.69 13.45 5.48
C LYS A 247 4.81 14.02 4.06
N THR A 248 4.00 13.55 3.13
CA THR A 248 4.06 13.89 1.69
C THR A 248 2.76 14.46 1.16
N LEU A 249 1.63 14.16 1.80
CA LEU A 249 0.32 14.71 1.49
C LEU A 249 -0.11 15.66 2.60
N ALA A 250 -0.20 16.95 2.28
CA ALA A 250 -0.80 17.94 3.17
C ALA A 250 -2.32 17.84 3.11
N MET A 251 -2.95 17.72 4.28
CA MET A 251 -4.40 17.82 4.43
C MET A 251 -4.78 19.20 4.96
N PRO A 252 -5.98 19.72 4.63
CA PRO A 252 -6.44 20.98 5.21
C PRO A 252 -6.53 20.83 6.73
N ALA A 253 -5.88 21.76 7.46
CA ALA A 253 -5.85 21.75 8.94
C ALA A 253 -7.23 22.03 9.54
N GLN A 254 -8.00 22.90 8.91
CA GLN A 254 -9.39 23.21 9.24
C GLN A 254 -10.19 23.10 7.94
N PRO A 255 -10.67 21.90 7.59
CA PRO A 255 -11.41 21.71 6.35
C PRO A 255 -12.66 22.59 6.32
N SER A 256 -12.84 23.31 5.22
CA SER A 256 -14.05 24.09 4.96
C SER A 256 -14.42 23.98 3.48
N GLY A 257 -15.72 23.94 3.16
CA GLY A 257 -16.20 23.73 1.81
C GLY A 257 -16.10 22.27 1.34
N THR A 258 -15.98 22.08 0.04
CA THR A 258 -15.98 20.76 -0.59
C THR A 258 -14.67 20.43 -1.28
N TYR A 259 -14.41 19.12 -1.40
CA TYR A 259 -13.17 18.58 -1.92
C TYR A 259 -13.43 17.41 -2.86
N ASP A 260 -12.62 17.29 -3.90
CA ASP A 260 -12.43 16.05 -4.64
C ASP A 260 -11.26 15.29 -3.99
N VAL A 261 -11.51 14.04 -3.62
CA VAL A 261 -10.53 13.21 -2.91
C VAL A 261 -10.20 11.97 -3.74
N LYS A 262 -8.95 11.88 -4.23
CA LYS A 262 -8.44 10.64 -4.81
C LYS A 262 -7.83 9.79 -3.70
N CYS A 263 -8.25 8.55 -3.63
CA CYS A 263 -7.89 7.66 -2.55
C CYS A 263 -7.86 6.19 -2.97
N PHE A 264 -7.26 5.36 -2.14
CA PHE A 264 -7.37 3.91 -2.22
C PHE A 264 -8.32 3.39 -1.15
N VAL A 265 -9.12 2.40 -1.51
CA VAL A 265 -9.97 1.68 -0.54
C VAL A 265 -9.10 0.76 0.28
N SER A 266 -9.27 0.77 1.59
CA SER A 266 -8.50 -0.02 2.55
C SER A 266 -9.38 -0.54 3.68
N LEU A 267 -8.78 -1.31 4.57
CA LEU A 267 -9.40 -1.81 5.79
C LEU A 267 -8.63 -1.34 7.02
N TYR A 268 -9.35 -0.99 8.05
CA TYR A 268 -8.83 -0.76 9.37
C TYR A 268 -9.36 -1.81 10.34
N THR A 269 -8.47 -2.53 10.99
CA THR A 269 -8.83 -3.53 12.00
C THR A 269 -8.39 -3.06 13.37
N ASN A 270 -9.34 -2.94 14.30
CA ASN A 270 -9.09 -2.68 15.71
C ASN A 270 -9.58 -3.88 16.52
N ASN A 271 -8.64 -4.61 17.10
CA ASN A 271 -8.91 -5.88 17.81
C ASN A 271 -9.64 -6.90 16.90
N THR A 272 -10.97 -6.95 16.98
CA THR A 272 -11.81 -7.90 16.23
C THR A 272 -12.74 -7.24 15.22
N VAL A 273 -12.78 -5.91 15.18
CA VAL A 273 -13.66 -5.17 14.28
C VAL A 273 -12.86 -4.64 13.10
N THR A 274 -13.25 -5.05 11.91
CA THR A 274 -12.71 -4.55 10.65
C THR A 274 -13.71 -3.61 10.00
N THR A 275 -13.26 -2.42 9.64
CA THR A 275 -14.06 -1.37 8.98
C THR A 275 -13.36 -0.91 7.72
N LEU A 276 -14.14 -0.40 6.78
CA LEU A 276 -13.60 0.30 5.61
C LEU A 276 -12.95 1.61 6.04
N GLU A 277 -11.84 1.93 5.41
CA GLU A 277 -11.23 3.25 5.45
C GLU A 277 -10.66 3.62 4.06
N LEU A 278 -10.55 4.91 3.82
CA LEU A 278 -9.95 5.46 2.60
C LEU A 278 -8.57 6.03 2.91
N ILE A 279 -7.60 5.76 2.03
CA ILE A 279 -6.25 6.29 2.11
C ILE A 279 -6.08 7.35 1.04
N PRO A 280 -6.11 8.65 1.38
CA PRO A 280 -6.01 9.73 0.40
C PRO A 280 -4.60 9.81 -0.19
N VAL A 281 -4.54 10.14 -1.49
CA VAL A 281 -3.29 10.43 -2.21
C VAL A 281 -3.32 11.80 -2.89
N GLU A 282 -4.50 12.38 -3.06
CA GLU A 282 -4.70 13.76 -3.52
C GLU A 282 -6.01 14.30 -2.91
N VAL A 283 -5.96 15.52 -2.42
CA VAL A 283 -7.13 16.24 -1.90
C VAL A 283 -7.13 17.62 -2.56
N LYS A 284 -8.14 17.87 -3.38
CA LYS A 284 -8.29 19.12 -4.12
C LYS A 284 -9.57 19.81 -3.70
N SER A 285 -9.47 21.07 -3.21
CA SER A 285 -10.67 21.88 -2.94
C SER A 285 -11.45 22.12 -4.24
N THR A 286 -12.77 21.90 -4.18
CA THR A 286 -13.72 22.21 -5.26
C THR A 286 -14.52 23.46 -4.93
N SER A 287 -14.48 23.92 -3.67
CA SER A 287 -15.02 25.21 -3.32
C SER A 287 -14.15 26.28 -3.96
N ALA A 288 -14.76 27.17 -4.71
CA ALA A 288 -14.08 28.39 -5.10
C ALA A 288 -13.65 29.11 -3.83
N LEU A 289 -12.34 29.12 -3.56
CA LEU A 289 -11.81 29.81 -2.39
C LEU A 289 -12.05 31.30 -2.62
N LYS A 290 -12.91 31.90 -1.78
CA LYS A 290 -13.25 33.30 -1.94
C LYS A 290 -11.98 34.15 -1.87
N GLY A 291 -11.61 34.79 -2.99
CA GLY A 291 -10.34 35.53 -3.11
C GLY A 291 -9.22 34.76 -3.86
N ASP A 292 -9.37 33.50 -4.18
CA ASP A 292 -8.48 32.75 -5.08
C ASP A 292 -8.95 33.02 -6.52
N ILE A 293 -8.41 34.08 -7.10
CA ILE A 293 -8.87 34.59 -8.40
C ILE A 293 -8.16 33.88 -9.55
N ASP A 294 -6.92 33.46 -9.34
CA ASP A 294 -6.13 32.74 -10.36
C ASP A 294 -6.32 31.22 -10.30
N GLY A 295 -7.01 30.70 -9.27
CA GLY A 295 -7.38 29.28 -9.15
C GLY A 295 -6.22 28.37 -8.71
N ASP A 296 -5.16 28.91 -8.10
CA ASP A 296 -4.00 28.15 -7.65
C ASP A 296 -4.22 27.46 -6.29
N GLY A 297 -5.37 27.67 -5.65
CA GLY A 297 -5.75 27.13 -4.34
C GLY A 297 -5.19 27.90 -3.16
N LYS A 298 -4.69 29.11 -3.38
CA LYS A 298 -4.18 30.02 -2.34
C LYS A 298 -4.80 31.39 -2.51
N VAL A 299 -4.87 32.16 -1.43
CA VAL A 299 -5.26 33.57 -1.48
C VAL A 299 -4.02 34.40 -1.13
N ASN A 300 -3.42 35.01 -2.14
CA ASN A 300 -2.16 35.75 -2.01
C ASN A 300 -2.06 36.91 -2.99
N VAL A 301 -0.87 37.58 -3.10
CA VAL A 301 -0.69 38.76 -3.92
C VAL A 301 -0.89 38.53 -5.42
N THR A 302 -0.79 37.30 -5.92
CA THR A 302 -1.05 36.98 -7.34
C THR A 302 -2.53 37.14 -7.68
N ASP A 303 -3.42 36.85 -6.72
CA ASP A 303 -4.85 37.01 -6.87
C ASP A 303 -5.26 38.52 -6.95
N VAL A 304 -4.55 39.36 -6.23
CA VAL A 304 -4.76 40.80 -6.37
C VAL A 304 -4.51 41.26 -7.81
N THR A 305 -3.45 40.76 -8.40
CA THR A 305 -3.11 41.07 -9.80
C THR A 305 -4.15 40.46 -10.76
N ALA A 306 -4.59 39.23 -10.53
CA ALA A 306 -5.63 38.58 -11.32
C ALA A 306 -6.98 39.33 -11.24
N LEU A 307 -7.38 39.73 -10.03
CA LEU A 307 -8.61 40.50 -9.80
C LEU A 307 -8.57 41.88 -10.50
N ILE A 308 -7.47 42.58 -10.42
CA ILE A 308 -7.29 43.86 -11.12
C ILE A 308 -7.40 43.67 -12.64
N ASN A 309 -6.74 42.64 -13.21
CA ASN A 309 -6.83 42.35 -14.62
C ASN A 309 -8.26 41.99 -15.05
N GLY A 310 -9.00 41.26 -14.20
CA GLY A 310 -10.41 40.96 -14.41
C GLY A 310 -11.30 42.19 -14.44
N ILE A 311 -11.11 43.12 -13.51
CA ILE A 311 -11.83 44.41 -13.43
C ILE A 311 -11.54 45.26 -14.67
N LEU A 312 -10.31 45.20 -15.19
CA LEU A 312 -9.89 45.90 -16.40
C LEU A 312 -10.37 45.23 -17.70
N GLY A 313 -11.11 44.10 -17.60
CA GLY A 313 -11.71 43.40 -18.71
C GLY A 313 -10.77 42.47 -19.50
N GLN A 314 -9.60 42.16 -18.96
CA GLN A 314 -8.65 41.23 -19.61
C GLN A 314 -9.04 39.76 -19.42
N ASN A 315 -9.51 39.37 -18.23
CA ASN A 315 -10.02 38.03 -17.92
C ASN A 315 -11.24 38.17 -16.99
N PRO A 316 -12.45 37.75 -17.43
CA PRO A 316 -13.64 37.86 -16.59
C PRO A 316 -13.46 37.09 -15.28
N VAL A 317 -13.75 37.72 -14.14
CA VAL A 317 -13.74 37.12 -12.82
C VAL A 317 -15.17 36.81 -12.40
N ASP A 318 -15.40 35.59 -11.93
CA ASP A 318 -16.70 35.16 -11.41
C ASP A 318 -17.04 35.95 -10.13
N THR A 319 -18.30 36.34 -9.99
CA THR A 319 -18.79 37.00 -8.77
C THR A 319 -18.70 36.10 -7.53
N ALA A 320 -18.79 34.79 -7.70
CA ALA A 320 -18.65 33.83 -6.59
C ALA A 320 -17.26 33.89 -5.93
N THR A 321 -16.21 34.14 -6.71
CA THR A 321 -14.82 34.22 -6.24
C THR A 321 -14.36 35.67 -6.00
N GLY A 322 -14.85 36.60 -6.81
CA GLY A 322 -14.36 37.97 -6.89
C GLY A 322 -15.17 39.02 -6.09
N ASP A 323 -16.45 38.79 -5.79
CA ASP A 323 -17.25 39.67 -4.91
C ASP A 323 -16.89 39.41 -3.43
N LEU A 324 -15.84 40.03 -2.97
CA LEU A 324 -15.29 39.80 -1.66
C LEU A 324 -15.98 40.60 -0.56
N ASN A 325 -16.58 41.72 -0.91
CA ASN A 325 -17.34 42.54 0.01
C ASN A 325 -18.84 42.20 0.09
N GLY A 326 -19.36 41.34 -0.86
CA GLY A 326 -20.73 40.85 -0.86
C GLY A 326 -21.75 41.86 -1.41
N ASP A 327 -21.33 42.83 -2.22
CA ASP A 327 -22.24 43.84 -2.79
C ASP A 327 -22.86 43.42 -4.13
N GLY A 328 -22.57 42.23 -4.62
CA GLY A 328 -23.07 41.64 -5.87
C GLY A 328 -22.31 42.12 -7.11
N LYS A 329 -21.19 42.80 -6.96
CA LYS A 329 -20.35 43.27 -8.07
C LYS A 329 -18.90 42.97 -7.82
N VAL A 330 -18.14 42.76 -8.91
CA VAL A 330 -16.66 42.63 -8.84
C VAL A 330 -16.08 44.00 -9.30
N ASN A 331 -15.47 44.72 -8.38
CA ASN A 331 -14.94 46.06 -8.65
C ASN A 331 -13.75 46.38 -7.72
N VAL A 332 -13.27 47.65 -7.74
CA VAL A 332 -12.08 48.06 -6.99
C VAL A 332 -12.23 47.93 -5.46
N THR A 333 -13.46 47.90 -4.94
CA THR A 333 -13.68 47.73 -3.48
C THR A 333 -13.34 46.29 -3.05
N ASP A 334 -13.46 45.33 -3.94
CA ASP A 334 -13.10 43.95 -3.70
C ASP A 334 -11.57 43.74 -3.66
N VAL A 335 -10.83 44.53 -4.42
CA VAL A 335 -9.35 44.54 -4.31
C VAL A 335 -8.92 44.92 -2.90
N THR A 336 -9.58 45.90 -2.31
CA THR A 336 -9.30 46.33 -0.91
C THR A 336 -9.68 45.20 0.08
N ALA A 337 -10.82 44.54 -0.15
CA ALA A 337 -11.26 43.40 0.65
C ALA A 337 -10.26 42.23 0.55
N LEU A 338 -9.77 41.93 -0.65
CA LEU A 338 -8.77 40.90 -0.87
C LEU A 338 -7.44 41.18 -0.14
N ILE A 339 -6.95 42.40 -0.24
CA ILE A 339 -5.74 42.82 0.48
C ILE A 339 -5.92 42.63 1.99
N ASN A 340 -7.07 42.99 2.54
CA ASN A 340 -7.36 42.79 3.96
C ASN A 340 -7.41 41.31 4.36
N ILE A 341 -7.97 40.46 3.53
CA ILE A 341 -7.97 38.96 3.72
C ILE A 341 -6.52 38.50 3.78
N ILE A 342 -5.70 38.86 2.81
CA ILE A 342 -4.29 38.43 2.73
C ILE A 342 -3.51 38.90 3.98
N LEU A 343 -3.71 40.14 4.41
CA LEU A 343 -3.02 40.68 5.59
C LEU A 343 -3.48 40.05 6.91
N SER A 344 -4.72 39.57 6.98
CA SER A 344 -5.26 38.89 8.18
C SER A 344 -4.86 37.42 8.29
N ASN A 345 -4.41 36.82 7.19
CA ASN A 345 -3.97 35.43 7.14
C ASN A 345 -2.44 35.25 7.31
N ASN A 346 -1.70 36.36 7.47
CA ASN A 346 -0.28 36.39 7.83
C ASN A 346 -0.13 36.66 9.33
#